data_699e7091f594272042af037156bb2170
#
_entry.id   699e7091f594272042af037156bb2170
#
_cell.length_a   1.000
_cell.length_b   1.000
_cell.length_c   1.000
_cell.angle_alpha   90.00
_cell.angle_beta   90.00
_cell.angle_gamma   90.00
#
_symmetry.space_group_name_H-M   'P 1'
#
loop_
_entity.id
_entity.type
_entity.pdbx_description
1 polymer ?
#
loop_
_entity_poly.entity_id
_entity_poly.type
_entity_poly.pdbx_seq_one_letter_code
_entity_poly.pdbx_strand_id
1 'polypeptide(L)'
;VKKYITWYLNKLNRTNINPHTGQPEIIGSVYDYYGDTETTHGTYDSVDSYAATFLEIVMELAKLSEENKNWLQEKKDDISLVASAMINTIDTESFSIPTDFTSDDNDYLSIAKLDYPVKYLMDNCEVNMGLKAALWLKDNGLIDNAVDFSTFLAQNTASVKALYNGTVFRWNKGANGTGTPDLSKFYADAVCQLYPGLFQVIEPDSEIANKVYTQFNRNFGSWASGTTYDDYPWTIIAYAAATINDVTRVETYVKHIYSYNSKGQQKDRWYSAEAGSLLLAIDRIQNPIV
;
A
#
# COMPACT_ATOMS: atom_id res chain seq x y z
N VAL A 1 -13.59 -8.18 9.35
CA VAL A 1 -12.35 -7.47 9.75
C VAL A 1 -11.72 -8.13 10.97
N LYS A 2 -12.40 -8.24 12.16
CA LYS A 2 -11.83 -8.81 13.40
C LYS A 2 -11.20 -10.20 13.18
N LYS A 3 -11.84 -11.08 12.39
CA LYS A 3 -11.27 -12.41 12.06
C LYS A 3 -9.95 -12.31 11.30
N TYR A 4 -9.86 -11.39 10.33
CA TYR A 4 -8.63 -11.17 9.59
C TYR A 4 -7.51 -10.64 10.48
N ILE A 5 -7.78 -9.63 11.31
CA ILE A 5 -6.80 -9.10 12.26
C ILE A 5 -6.30 -10.19 13.20
N THR A 6 -7.20 -10.99 13.78
CA THR A 6 -6.82 -12.12 14.64
C THR A 6 -5.94 -13.13 13.90
N TRP A 7 -6.32 -13.49 12.67
CA TRP A 7 -5.54 -14.40 11.82
C TRP A 7 -4.13 -13.84 11.56
N TYR A 8 -4.04 -12.59 11.13
CA TYR A 8 -2.75 -11.92 10.83
C TYR A 8 -1.82 -11.90 12.04
N LEU A 9 -2.32 -11.48 13.22
CA LEU A 9 -1.54 -11.43 14.45
C LEU A 9 -1.08 -12.81 14.94
N ASN A 10 -1.85 -13.85 14.68
CA ASN A 10 -1.46 -15.24 14.98
C ASN A 10 -0.37 -15.79 14.04
N LYS A 11 -0.12 -15.12 12.91
CA LYS A 11 0.87 -15.53 11.90
C LYS A 11 2.17 -14.71 11.94
N LEU A 12 2.31 -13.81 12.93
CA LEU A 12 3.50 -12.96 13.05
C LEU A 12 4.77 -13.80 13.25
N ASN A 13 5.79 -13.46 12.49
CA ASN A 13 7.15 -13.94 12.73
C ASN A 13 7.69 -13.32 14.03
N ARG A 14 8.07 -14.17 14.97
CA ARG A 14 8.51 -13.73 16.31
C ARG A 14 10.00 -13.92 16.55
N THR A 15 10.73 -14.35 15.51
CA THR A 15 12.17 -14.56 15.53
C THR A 15 12.84 -13.76 14.43
N ASN A 16 14.10 -13.43 14.62
CA ASN A 16 14.92 -12.73 13.64
C ASN A 16 15.59 -13.67 12.60
N ILE A 17 15.20 -14.93 12.62
CA ILE A 17 15.65 -15.94 11.66
C ILE A 17 14.41 -16.63 11.07
N ASN A 18 14.32 -16.69 9.77
CA ASN A 18 13.30 -17.40 9.04
C ASN A 18 13.44 -18.91 9.28
N PRO A 19 12.45 -19.58 9.90
CA PRO A 19 12.56 -21.00 10.22
C PRO A 19 12.54 -21.92 9.00
N HIS A 20 12.14 -21.43 7.83
CA HIS A 20 12.08 -22.21 6.58
C HIS A 20 13.36 -22.10 5.76
N THR A 21 14.06 -20.95 5.81
CA THR A 21 15.23 -20.67 4.98
C THR A 21 16.53 -20.53 5.79
N GLY A 22 16.44 -20.27 7.10
CA GLY A 22 17.59 -19.97 7.95
C GLY A 22 18.19 -18.58 7.72
N GLN A 23 17.56 -17.73 6.91
CA GLN A 23 18.03 -16.37 6.62
C GLN A 23 17.51 -15.35 7.66
N PRO A 24 18.15 -14.16 7.75
CA PRO A 24 17.63 -13.07 8.58
C PRO A 24 16.17 -12.74 8.27
N GLU A 25 15.40 -12.39 9.33
CA GLU A 25 13.98 -12.14 9.26
C GLU A 25 13.61 -10.87 10.04
N ILE A 26 12.57 -10.17 9.59
CA ILE A 26 12.01 -9.03 10.31
C ILE A 26 10.94 -9.53 11.28
N ILE A 27 11.17 -9.32 12.58
CA ILE A 27 10.18 -9.64 13.62
C ILE A 27 8.93 -8.79 13.41
N GLY A 28 7.76 -9.41 13.44
CA GLY A 28 6.47 -8.77 13.20
C GLY A 28 6.02 -8.80 11.73
N SER A 29 6.82 -9.38 10.81
CA SER A 29 6.39 -9.68 9.45
C SER A 29 5.44 -10.88 9.40
N VAL A 30 4.75 -11.06 8.28
CA VAL A 30 3.86 -12.21 8.00
C VAL A 30 4.21 -12.77 6.63
N TYR A 31 4.34 -14.08 6.51
CA TYR A 31 4.57 -14.77 5.24
C TYR A 31 3.33 -14.80 4.36
N ASP A 32 3.53 -15.10 3.08
CA ASP A 32 2.45 -15.46 2.18
C ASP A 32 1.89 -16.85 2.53
N TYR A 33 0.58 -16.99 2.39
CA TYR A 33 -0.16 -18.21 2.68
C TYR A 33 -1.05 -18.61 1.51
N TYR A 34 -1.13 -19.92 1.24
CA TYR A 34 -2.15 -20.47 0.35
C TYR A 34 -3.51 -20.38 1.05
N GLY A 35 -4.47 -19.72 0.40
CA GLY A 35 -5.75 -19.38 1.03
C GLY A 35 -6.65 -20.57 1.37
N ASP A 36 -6.49 -21.69 0.68
CA ASP A 36 -7.28 -22.90 0.85
C ASP A 36 -6.75 -23.83 1.96
N THR A 37 -5.45 -23.86 2.15
CA THR A 37 -4.79 -24.77 3.10
C THR A 37 -4.20 -24.06 4.31
N GLU A 38 -4.12 -22.74 4.30
CA GLU A 38 -3.39 -21.92 5.26
C GLU A 38 -1.92 -22.37 5.46
N THR A 39 -1.34 -23.01 4.45
CA THR A 39 0.09 -23.34 4.45
C THR A 39 0.90 -22.15 3.98
N THR A 40 2.04 -21.92 4.65
CA THR A 40 2.91 -20.80 4.27
C THR A 40 3.79 -21.14 3.07
N HIS A 41 4.11 -20.10 2.28
CA HIS A 41 5.18 -20.16 1.29
C HIS A 41 6.58 -20.15 1.95
N GLY A 42 6.69 -19.78 3.24
CA GLY A 42 7.97 -19.59 3.95
C GLY A 42 8.74 -18.33 3.53
N THR A 43 8.10 -17.47 2.76
CA THR A 43 8.58 -16.17 2.32
C THR A 43 7.40 -15.21 2.13
N TYR A 44 7.68 -13.96 1.81
CA TYR A 44 6.70 -12.91 1.52
C TYR A 44 7.17 -12.10 0.31
N ASP A 45 6.26 -11.42 -0.34
CA ASP A 45 6.58 -10.49 -1.43
C ASP A 45 7.13 -9.18 -0.85
N SER A 46 6.43 -8.61 0.12
CA SER A 46 6.73 -7.30 0.67
C SER A 46 6.39 -7.22 2.16
N VAL A 47 7.35 -6.83 3.00
CA VAL A 47 7.09 -6.65 4.46
C VAL A 47 6.51 -5.28 4.73
N ASP A 48 7.02 -4.26 4.07
CA ASP A 48 6.71 -2.87 4.30
C ASP A 48 5.25 -2.55 4.00
N SER A 49 4.76 -2.87 2.81
CA SER A 49 3.38 -2.64 2.40
C SER A 49 2.37 -3.52 3.15
N TYR A 50 2.73 -4.76 3.49
CA TYR A 50 1.87 -5.65 4.29
C TYR A 50 1.62 -5.09 5.67
N ALA A 51 2.69 -4.66 6.35
CA ALA A 51 2.59 -4.05 7.67
C ALA A 51 1.81 -2.72 7.62
N ALA A 52 2.09 -1.89 6.62
CA ALA A 52 1.41 -0.61 6.43
C ALA A 52 -0.11 -0.77 6.22
N THR A 53 -0.51 -1.64 5.30
CA THR A 53 -1.92 -1.92 5.01
C THR A 53 -2.64 -2.53 6.21
N PHE A 54 -1.96 -3.39 6.97
CA PHE A 54 -2.52 -3.94 8.21
C PHE A 54 -2.79 -2.85 9.24
N LEU A 55 -1.86 -1.92 9.46
CA LEU A 55 -2.02 -0.81 10.41
C LEU A 55 -3.18 0.12 10.02
N GLU A 56 -3.39 0.37 8.73
CA GLU A 56 -4.55 1.10 8.25
C GLU A 56 -5.86 0.40 8.60
N ILE A 57 -5.95 -0.92 8.34
CA ILE A 57 -7.15 -1.71 8.68
C ILE A 57 -7.45 -1.64 10.19
N VAL A 58 -6.40 -1.70 11.03
CA VAL A 58 -6.53 -1.60 12.49
C VAL A 58 -7.03 -0.22 12.88
N MET A 59 -6.47 0.85 12.32
CA MET A 59 -6.89 2.23 12.57
C MET A 59 -8.34 2.44 12.17
N GLU A 60 -8.73 2.02 10.97
CA GLU A 60 -10.10 2.19 10.48
C GLU A 60 -11.11 1.39 11.32
N LEU A 61 -10.77 0.17 11.74
CA LEU A 61 -11.61 -0.58 12.68
C LEU A 61 -11.78 0.16 14.02
N ALA A 62 -10.68 0.71 14.55
CA ALA A 62 -10.71 1.44 15.83
C ALA A 62 -11.64 2.67 15.78
N LYS A 63 -11.63 3.39 14.66
CA LYS A 63 -12.47 4.58 14.45
C LYS A 63 -13.97 4.28 14.46
N LEU A 64 -14.38 3.04 14.17
CA LEU A 64 -15.79 2.69 14.07
C LEU A 64 -16.53 2.67 15.42
N SER A 65 -15.87 2.31 16.52
CA SER A 65 -16.49 2.29 17.85
C SER A 65 -15.49 2.10 18.99
N GLU A 66 -15.85 2.56 20.19
CA GLU A 66 -15.09 2.30 21.43
C GLU A 66 -14.99 0.79 21.75
N GLU A 67 -16.01 -0.01 21.42
CA GLU A 67 -15.94 -1.48 21.56
C GLU A 67 -14.78 -2.07 20.75
N ASN A 68 -14.61 -1.62 19.50
CA ASN A 68 -13.50 -2.04 18.65
C ASN A 68 -12.15 -1.57 19.20
N LYS A 69 -12.08 -0.35 19.70
CA LYS A 69 -10.88 0.19 20.35
C LYS A 69 -10.45 -0.67 21.54
N ASN A 70 -11.40 -0.99 22.42
CA ASN A 70 -11.14 -1.86 23.58
C ASN A 70 -10.67 -3.26 23.17
N TRP A 71 -11.30 -3.84 22.14
CA TRP A 71 -10.89 -5.14 21.61
C TRP A 71 -9.47 -5.10 20.99
N LEU A 72 -9.07 -4.01 20.35
CA LEU A 72 -7.72 -3.81 19.80
C LEU A 72 -6.70 -3.55 20.90
N GLN A 73 -7.11 -2.90 22.01
CA GLN A 73 -6.24 -2.67 23.16
C GLN A 73 -5.68 -3.97 23.75
N GLU A 74 -6.45 -5.06 23.71
CA GLU A 74 -5.99 -6.39 24.13
C GLU A 74 -4.90 -6.99 23.23
N LYS A 75 -4.67 -6.41 22.06
CA LYS A 75 -3.73 -6.85 21.01
C LYS A 75 -2.60 -5.84 20.77
N LYS A 76 -2.50 -4.86 21.65
CA LYS A 76 -1.58 -3.73 21.54
C LYS A 76 -0.13 -4.16 21.28
N ASP A 77 0.36 -5.18 22.00
CA ASP A 77 1.75 -5.64 21.88
C ASP A 77 2.02 -6.21 20.48
N ASP A 78 1.11 -7.01 19.95
CA ASP A 78 1.25 -7.61 18.62
C ASP A 78 1.10 -6.54 17.51
N ILE A 79 0.18 -5.58 17.65
CA ILE A 79 0.05 -4.44 16.74
C ILE A 79 1.33 -3.59 16.78
N SER A 80 1.94 -3.42 17.94
CA SER A 80 3.22 -2.73 18.09
C SER A 80 4.36 -3.44 17.38
N LEU A 81 4.35 -4.79 17.35
CA LEU A 81 5.33 -5.56 16.56
C LEU A 81 5.17 -5.32 15.06
N VAL A 82 3.94 -5.24 14.56
CA VAL A 82 3.70 -4.93 13.13
C VAL A 82 4.19 -3.52 12.80
N ALA A 83 3.91 -2.54 13.67
CA ALA A 83 4.43 -1.19 13.49
C ALA A 83 5.97 -1.16 13.49
N SER A 84 6.61 -1.95 14.34
CA SER A 84 8.07 -2.10 14.35
C SER A 84 8.58 -2.78 13.07
N ALA A 85 7.87 -3.79 12.54
CA ALA A 85 8.23 -4.44 11.28
C ALA A 85 8.25 -3.43 10.13
N MET A 86 7.24 -2.57 10.01
CA MET A 86 7.21 -1.50 9.00
C MET A 86 8.40 -0.55 9.17
N ILE A 87 8.69 -0.07 10.38
CA ILE A 87 9.83 0.83 10.64
C ILE A 87 11.16 0.16 10.29
N ASN A 88 11.30 -1.12 10.55
CA ASN A 88 12.52 -1.89 10.27
C ASN A 88 12.73 -2.19 8.77
N THR A 89 11.87 -1.71 7.89
CA THR A 89 12.10 -1.69 6.44
C THR A 89 12.54 -0.31 5.93
N ILE A 90 12.45 0.74 6.75
CA ILE A 90 12.73 2.11 6.32
C ILE A 90 14.23 2.41 6.43
N ASP A 91 14.83 2.84 5.32
CA ASP A 91 16.24 3.16 5.21
C ASP A 91 16.59 4.44 6.00
N THR A 92 17.30 4.25 7.10
CA THR A 92 17.78 5.30 8.00
C THR A 92 19.18 4.95 8.50
N GLU A 93 19.91 5.91 9.08
CA GLU A 93 21.22 5.68 9.71
C GLU A 93 21.23 4.54 10.75
N SER A 94 20.08 4.23 11.33
CA SER A 94 19.91 3.16 12.32
C SER A 94 19.65 1.79 11.70
N PHE A 95 19.38 1.74 10.41
CA PHE A 95 19.04 0.54 9.66
C PHE A 95 20.02 0.37 8.50
N SER A 96 20.93 -0.60 8.63
CA SER A 96 21.82 -0.99 7.53
C SER A 96 21.09 -1.92 6.58
N ILE A 97 20.81 -1.47 5.38
CA ILE A 97 20.41 -2.33 4.26
C ILE A 97 21.53 -3.36 4.02
N PRO A 98 21.22 -4.65 3.78
CA PRO A 98 22.23 -5.65 3.43
C PRO A 98 23.11 -5.18 2.27
N THR A 99 24.41 -5.33 2.41
CA THR A 99 25.52 -4.59 1.81
C THR A 99 25.72 -4.66 0.29
N ASP A 100 24.88 -5.40 -0.44
CA ASP A 100 25.03 -5.57 -1.89
C ASP A 100 24.16 -4.64 -2.74
N PHE A 101 23.37 -3.79 -2.10
CA PHE A 101 22.48 -2.84 -2.76
C PHE A 101 22.99 -1.40 -2.63
N THR A 102 23.07 -0.71 -3.75
CA THR A 102 23.65 0.64 -3.89
C THR A 102 22.71 1.76 -3.42
N SER A 103 21.72 1.46 -2.60
CA SER A 103 20.65 2.39 -2.20
C SER A 103 20.56 2.63 -0.69
N ASP A 104 21.62 2.31 0.06
CA ASP A 104 21.78 2.70 1.47
C ASP A 104 22.20 4.16 1.52
N ASP A 105 21.23 5.06 1.48
CA ASP A 105 21.41 6.51 1.42
C ASP A 105 20.61 7.28 2.46
N ASN A 106 20.06 6.58 3.43
CA ASN A 106 19.30 7.15 4.57
C ASN A 106 18.15 8.07 4.14
N ASP A 107 17.45 7.66 3.09
CA ASP A 107 16.44 8.50 2.45
C ASP A 107 15.01 8.32 2.99
N TYR A 108 14.83 7.52 4.01
CA TYR A 108 13.52 7.21 4.61
C TYR A 108 12.51 6.55 3.67
N LEU A 109 12.95 5.99 2.54
CA LEU A 109 12.13 5.09 1.76
C LEU A 109 12.22 3.67 2.34
N SER A 110 11.12 2.93 2.30
CA SER A 110 11.10 1.53 2.71
C SER A 110 11.64 0.64 1.60
N ILE A 111 12.20 -0.49 2.00
CA ILE A 111 12.56 -1.62 1.13
C ILE A 111 11.47 -2.68 1.19
N ALA A 112 11.22 -3.37 0.09
CA ALA A 112 10.23 -4.44 0.03
C ALA A 112 10.55 -5.56 1.04
N LYS A 113 11.80 -6.03 1.08
CA LYS A 113 12.28 -7.06 2.02
C LYS A 113 13.81 -7.13 2.08
N LEU A 114 14.35 -7.84 3.08
CA LEU A 114 15.79 -7.89 3.36
C LEU A 114 16.62 -8.52 2.24
N ASP A 115 16.12 -9.56 1.59
CA ASP A 115 16.80 -10.27 0.50
C ASP A 115 16.51 -9.66 -0.88
N TYR A 116 15.64 -8.65 -0.93
CA TYR A 116 15.32 -7.87 -2.13
C TYR A 116 15.01 -6.41 -1.74
N PRO A 117 16.01 -5.61 -1.34
CA PRO A 117 15.84 -4.28 -0.76
C PRO A 117 15.57 -3.19 -1.82
N VAL A 118 14.63 -3.44 -2.71
CA VAL A 118 14.15 -2.46 -3.68
C VAL A 118 13.12 -1.55 -3.02
N LYS A 119 13.24 -0.25 -3.24
CA LYS A 119 12.32 0.77 -2.76
C LYS A 119 11.32 1.09 -3.86
N TYR A 120 10.14 0.48 -3.81
CA TYR A 120 9.08 0.71 -4.79
C TYR A 120 8.26 1.96 -4.45
N LEU A 121 7.87 2.72 -5.47
CA LEU A 121 7.00 3.89 -5.30
C LEU A 121 5.64 3.49 -4.71
N MET A 122 5.07 2.38 -5.17
CA MET A 122 3.77 1.87 -4.70
C MET A 122 3.85 1.56 -3.21
N ASP A 123 4.80 0.70 -2.82
CA ASP A 123 5.00 0.29 -1.43
C ASP A 123 5.25 1.49 -0.52
N ASN A 124 6.05 2.45 -0.96
CA ASN A 124 6.33 3.66 -0.19
C ASN A 124 5.13 4.61 -0.05
N CYS A 125 4.18 4.60 -0.98
CA CYS A 125 2.91 5.31 -0.80
C CYS A 125 2.01 4.59 0.23
N GLU A 126 2.00 3.26 0.23
CA GLU A 126 1.31 2.45 1.24
C GLU A 126 1.96 2.61 2.61
N VAL A 127 3.29 2.60 2.70
CA VAL A 127 4.03 2.87 3.95
C VAL A 127 3.74 4.28 4.48
N ASN A 128 3.62 5.29 3.62
CA ASN A 128 3.22 6.63 4.04
C ASN A 128 1.86 6.63 4.73
N MET A 129 0.90 5.90 4.18
CA MET A 129 -0.41 5.68 4.79
C MET A 129 -0.29 4.90 6.10
N GLY A 130 0.50 3.82 6.13
CA GLY A 130 0.80 3.04 7.33
C GLY A 130 1.43 3.88 8.45
N LEU A 131 2.32 4.84 8.11
CA LEU A 131 2.90 5.78 9.06
C LEU A 131 1.85 6.75 9.64
N LYS A 132 0.91 7.24 8.82
CA LYS A 132 -0.25 8.02 9.30
C LYS A 132 -1.10 7.19 10.27
N ALA A 133 -1.36 5.93 9.92
CA ALA A 133 -2.11 5.01 10.77
C ALA A 133 -1.37 4.73 12.08
N ALA A 134 -0.08 4.45 12.05
CA ALA A 134 0.74 4.19 13.23
C ALA A 134 0.80 5.41 14.17
N LEU A 135 0.93 6.61 13.62
CA LEU A 135 0.88 7.86 14.41
C LEU A 135 -0.47 7.98 15.12
N TRP A 136 -1.58 7.82 14.41
CA TRP A 136 -2.91 7.87 14.98
C TRP A 136 -3.12 6.78 16.05
N LEU A 137 -2.69 5.54 15.79
CA LEU A 137 -2.80 4.42 16.74
C LEU A 137 -2.00 4.69 18.02
N LYS A 138 -0.80 5.28 17.90
CA LYS A 138 0.02 5.68 19.03
C LYS A 138 -0.68 6.77 19.88
N ASP A 139 -1.19 7.81 19.25
CA ASP A 139 -1.90 8.90 19.91
C ASP A 139 -3.18 8.43 20.63
N ASN A 140 -3.77 7.31 20.16
CA ASN A 140 -4.92 6.66 20.77
C ASN A 140 -4.56 5.50 21.72
N GLY A 141 -3.28 5.29 22.03
CA GLY A 141 -2.79 4.30 22.98
C GLY A 141 -2.88 2.85 22.50
N LEU A 142 -3.10 2.60 21.21
CA LEU A 142 -3.27 1.28 20.59
C LEU A 142 -1.96 0.63 20.14
N ILE A 143 -0.87 1.35 20.15
CA ILE A 143 0.50 0.84 20.01
C ILE A 143 1.41 1.49 21.04
N ASP A 144 2.43 0.75 21.43
CA ASP A 144 3.38 1.16 22.47
C ASP A 144 4.80 0.92 21.99
N ASN A 145 5.36 1.92 21.32
CA ASN A 145 6.76 1.92 20.97
C ASN A 145 7.34 3.35 21.04
N ALA A 146 8.66 3.44 21.18
CA ALA A 146 9.37 4.69 21.33
C ALA A 146 9.56 5.46 19.98
N VAL A 147 9.07 4.91 18.87
CA VAL A 147 9.28 5.48 17.53
C VAL A 147 8.57 6.83 17.40
N ASP A 148 9.27 7.79 16.84
CA ASP A 148 8.70 9.07 16.43
C ASP A 148 8.12 8.95 15.00
N PHE A 149 6.90 8.40 14.90
CA PHE A 149 6.22 8.24 13.61
C PHE A 149 6.00 9.55 12.86
N SER A 150 5.95 10.69 13.55
CA SER A 150 5.78 11.99 12.89
C SER A 150 7.01 12.38 12.07
N THR A 151 8.21 12.14 12.60
CA THR A 151 9.45 12.32 11.86
C THR A 151 9.55 11.36 10.68
N PHE A 152 9.27 10.08 10.88
CA PHE A 152 9.27 9.09 9.79
C PHE A 152 8.28 9.47 8.68
N LEU A 153 7.07 9.87 9.03
CA LEU A 153 6.05 10.31 8.08
C LEU A 153 6.51 11.54 7.27
N ALA A 154 7.06 12.56 7.95
CA ALA A 154 7.52 13.78 7.29
C ALA A 154 8.66 13.48 6.31
N GLN A 155 9.66 12.70 6.71
CA GLN A 155 10.81 12.34 5.89
C GLN A 155 10.40 11.42 4.72
N ASN A 156 9.62 10.37 4.96
CA ASN A 156 9.11 9.50 3.89
C ASN A 156 8.29 10.30 2.87
N THR A 157 7.40 11.20 3.32
CA THR A 157 6.65 12.09 2.43
C THR A 157 7.57 12.93 1.55
N ALA A 158 8.62 13.51 2.12
CA ALA A 158 9.60 14.30 1.36
C ALA A 158 10.33 13.43 0.33
N SER A 159 10.72 12.22 0.71
CA SER A 159 11.45 11.29 -0.16
C SER A 159 10.59 10.74 -1.30
N VAL A 160 9.34 10.39 -1.04
CA VAL A 160 8.40 10.00 -2.12
C VAL A 160 8.18 11.16 -3.09
N LYS A 161 8.01 12.40 -2.60
CA LYS A 161 7.90 13.58 -3.47
C LYS A 161 9.16 13.81 -4.30
N ALA A 162 10.34 13.52 -3.75
CA ALA A 162 11.62 13.64 -4.47
C ALA A 162 11.81 12.61 -5.59
N LEU A 163 11.01 11.56 -5.65
CA LEU A 163 10.99 10.63 -6.79
C LEU A 163 10.40 11.28 -8.06
N TYR A 164 9.70 12.41 -7.94
CA TYR A 164 9.16 13.13 -9.08
C TYR A 164 10.25 13.92 -9.79
N ASN A 165 10.48 13.66 -11.07
CA ASN A 165 11.53 14.29 -11.88
C ASN A 165 11.06 15.54 -12.67
N GLY A 166 9.86 16.04 -12.36
CA GLY A 166 9.22 17.15 -13.10
C GLY A 166 8.23 16.69 -14.18
N THR A 167 8.23 15.40 -14.51
CA THR A 167 7.32 14.80 -15.51
C THR A 167 6.60 13.58 -14.99
N VAL A 168 7.33 12.64 -14.39
CA VAL A 168 6.86 11.36 -13.85
C VAL A 168 7.56 11.05 -12.54
N PHE A 169 6.98 10.19 -11.73
CA PHE A 169 7.67 9.58 -10.60
C PHE A 169 8.54 8.42 -11.07
N ARG A 170 9.73 8.27 -10.49
CA ARG A 170 10.47 7.00 -10.58
C ARG A 170 9.63 5.92 -9.94
N TRP A 171 9.51 4.76 -10.59
CA TRP A 171 8.70 3.66 -10.06
C TRP A 171 9.43 2.83 -9.00
N ASN A 172 10.77 2.91 -8.97
CA ASN A 172 11.61 2.28 -7.95
C ASN A 172 12.92 3.05 -7.73
N LYS A 173 13.62 2.67 -6.64
CA LYS A 173 14.99 3.04 -6.33
C LYS A 173 15.70 1.80 -5.76
N GLY A 174 17.00 1.61 -6.10
CA GLY A 174 17.79 0.47 -5.62
C GLY A 174 17.70 -0.81 -6.47
N ALA A 175 16.84 -0.86 -7.49
CA ALA A 175 16.90 -1.91 -8.51
C ALA A 175 17.92 -1.56 -9.62
N ASN A 176 18.26 -2.55 -10.43
CA ASN A 176 19.05 -2.31 -11.63
C ASN A 176 18.32 -1.33 -12.56
N GLY A 177 18.99 -0.23 -12.92
CA GLY A 177 18.44 0.78 -13.83
C GLY A 177 18.13 2.12 -13.16
N THR A 178 17.51 3.01 -13.95
CA THR A 178 17.26 4.41 -13.53
C THR A 178 15.98 4.59 -12.71
N GLY A 179 15.13 3.56 -12.62
CA GLY A 179 13.78 3.66 -12.08
C GLY A 179 12.84 4.56 -12.92
N THR A 180 13.26 4.96 -14.12
CA THR A 180 12.43 5.77 -15.04
C THR A 180 11.35 4.89 -15.64
N PRO A 181 10.05 5.24 -15.51
CA PRO A 181 8.96 4.42 -16.02
C PRO A 181 8.87 4.47 -17.54
N ASP A 182 8.53 3.34 -18.17
CA ASP A 182 8.05 3.24 -19.53
C ASP A 182 6.50 3.31 -19.53
N LEU A 183 5.95 4.48 -19.71
CA LEU A 183 4.51 4.70 -19.62
C LEU A 183 3.68 4.00 -20.71
N SER A 184 4.30 3.27 -21.64
CA SER A 184 3.60 2.35 -22.55
C SER A 184 3.29 1.00 -21.88
N LYS A 185 3.93 0.71 -20.75
CA LYS A 185 3.68 -0.48 -19.93
C LYS A 185 2.72 -0.14 -18.79
N PHE A 186 1.74 -1.01 -18.59
CA PHE A 186 0.72 -0.79 -17.57
C PHE A 186 1.29 -0.98 -16.16
N TYR A 187 1.71 -2.21 -15.84
CA TYR A 187 2.27 -2.55 -14.53
C TYR A 187 3.81 -2.75 -14.65
N ALA A 188 4.60 -2.22 -13.77
CA ALA A 188 4.27 -1.31 -12.65
C ALA A 188 4.31 0.18 -13.09
N ASP A 189 4.85 0.44 -14.28
CA ASP A 189 5.34 1.74 -14.76
C ASP A 189 4.26 2.84 -14.77
N ALA A 190 3.11 2.57 -15.43
CA ALA A 190 2.06 3.58 -15.57
C ALA A 190 1.13 3.64 -14.37
N VAL A 191 0.73 2.49 -13.80
CA VAL A 191 -0.25 2.47 -12.71
C VAL A 191 0.32 3.05 -11.42
N CYS A 192 1.62 2.84 -11.13
CA CYS A 192 2.25 3.39 -9.93
C CYS A 192 2.21 4.93 -9.89
N GLN A 193 2.11 5.61 -11.05
CA GLN A 193 2.04 7.06 -11.12
C GLN A 193 0.81 7.64 -10.41
N LEU A 194 -0.24 6.84 -10.22
CA LEU A 194 -1.48 7.24 -9.55
C LEU A 194 -1.36 7.22 -8.02
N TYR A 195 -0.45 6.41 -7.47
CA TYR A 195 -0.34 6.11 -6.05
C TYR A 195 -0.04 7.33 -5.18
N PRO A 196 0.88 8.26 -5.54
CA PRO A 196 1.16 9.42 -4.70
C PRO A 196 -0.05 10.31 -4.43
N GLY A 197 -0.93 10.50 -5.42
CA GLY A 197 -2.20 11.21 -5.25
C GLY A 197 -3.24 10.39 -4.51
N LEU A 198 -3.37 9.11 -4.87
CA LEU A 198 -4.32 8.17 -4.26
C LEU A 198 -4.12 8.03 -2.75
N PHE A 199 -2.86 7.84 -2.31
CA PHE A 199 -2.48 7.70 -0.89
C PHE A 199 -2.21 9.05 -0.19
N GLN A 200 -2.54 10.15 -0.86
CA GLN A 200 -2.40 11.50 -0.32
C GLN A 200 -0.97 11.81 0.19
N VAL A 201 0.05 11.32 -0.52
CA VAL A 201 1.44 11.77 -0.36
C VAL A 201 1.61 13.14 -0.98
N ILE A 202 0.92 13.37 -2.10
CA ILE A 202 0.66 14.69 -2.69
C ILE A 202 -0.84 14.97 -2.64
N GLU A 203 -1.22 16.25 -2.67
CA GLU A 203 -2.65 16.61 -2.72
C GLU A 203 -3.29 15.98 -3.96
N PRO A 204 -4.44 15.27 -3.80
CA PRO A 204 -5.09 14.55 -4.89
C PRO A 204 -5.50 15.44 -6.07
N ASP A 205 -5.82 16.71 -5.82
CA ASP A 205 -6.20 17.71 -6.82
C ASP A 205 -5.02 18.58 -7.31
N SER A 206 -3.79 18.28 -6.87
CA SER A 206 -2.59 19.01 -7.27
C SER A 206 -2.34 18.94 -8.78
N GLU A 207 -1.59 19.91 -9.30
CA GLU A 207 -1.17 19.92 -10.70
C GLU A 207 -0.42 18.64 -11.08
N ILE A 208 0.41 18.12 -10.17
CA ILE A 208 1.18 16.88 -10.39
C ILE A 208 0.22 15.69 -10.50
N ALA A 209 -0.72 15.53 -9.56
CA ALA A 209 -1.68 14.43 -9.58
C ALA A 209 -2.53 14.44 -10.86
N ASN A 210 -3.05 15.61 -11.24
CA ASN A 210 -3.82 15.79 -12.49
C ASN A 210 -2.98 15.49 -13.74
N LYS A 211 -1.71 15.89 -13.75
CA LYS A 211 -0.80 15.66 -14.87
C LYS A 211 -0.53 14.16 -15.08
N VAL A 212 -0.15 13.44 -14.03
CA VAL A 212 0.15 12.01 -14.13
C VAL A 212 -1.11 11.19 -14.43
N TYR A 213 -2.27 11.55 -13.87
CA TYR A 213 -3.54 10.93 -14.19
C TYR A 213 -3.94 11.16 -15.67
N THR A 214 -3.78 12.39 -16.17
CA THR A 214 -4.05 12.69 -17.58
C THR A 214 -3.14 11.86 -18.49
N GLN A 215 -1.86 11.74 -18.12
CA GLN A 215 -0.90 10.96 -18.88
C GLN A 215 -1.21 9.46 -18.86
N PHE A 216 -1.58 8.91 -17.69
CA PHE A 216 -2.07 7.55 -17.57
C PHE A 216 -3.25 7.29 -18.51
N ASN A 217 -4.26 8.16 -18.50
CA ASN A 217 -5.46 7.99 -19.32
C ASN A 217 -5.23 8.12 -20.84
N ARG A 218 -4.15 8.76 -21.28
CA ARG A 218 -3.79 8.78 -22.72
C ARG A 218 -3.46 7.38 -23.25
N ASN A 219 -2.83 6.55 -22.42
CA ASN A 219 -2.41 5.20 -22.81
C ASN A 219 -3.42 4.13 -22.38
N PHE A 220 -4.06 4.31 -21.24
CA PHE A 220 -4.88 3.30 -20.59
C PHE A 220 -6.32 3.75 -20.28
N GLY A 221 -6.81 4.83 -20.90
CA GLY A 221 -8.10 5.44 -20.60
C GLY A 221 -9.33 4.55 -20.84
N SER A 222 -9.19 3.45 -21.59
CA SER A 222 -10.29 2.48 -21.81
C SER A 222 -10.61 1.62 -20.57
N TRP A 223 -9.87 1.74 -19.48
CA TRP A 223 -10.20 1.08 -18.21
C TRP A 223 -11.63 1.39 -17.75
N ALA A 224 -12.08 2.63 -17.94
CA ALA A 224 -13.43 3.08 -17.57
C ALA A 224 -14.54 2.31 -18.32
N SER A 225 -14.25 1.80 -19.51
CA SER A 225 -15.15 0.94 -20.30
C SER A 225 -14.93 -0.55 -20.04
N GLY A 226 -14.12 -0.92 -19.02
CA GLY A 226 -13.88 -2.28 -18.61
C GLY A 226 -12.74 -2.99 -19.33
N THR A 227 -11.89 -2.27 -20.06
CA THR A 227 -10.66 -2.86 -20.60
C THR A 227 -9.73 -3.22 -19.46
N THR A 228 -9.29 -4.47 -19.43
CA THR A 228 -8.29 -4.98 -18.48
C THR A 228 -6.93 -5.00 -19.19
N TYR A 229 -5.93 -4.41 -18.57
CA TYR A 229 -4.57 -4.30 -19.12
C TYR A 229 -3.59 -5.26 -18.49
N ASP A 230 -4.02 -5.99 -17.49
CA ASP A 230 -3.29 -6.99 -16.72
C ASP A 230 -4.24 -8.13 -16.34
N ASP A 231 -3.76 -9.08 -15.57
CA ASP A 231 -4.54 -10.24 -15.08
C ASP A 231 -5.71 -9.86 -14.16
N TYR A 232 -5.68 -8.63 -13.59
CA TYR A 232 -6.67 -8.11 -12.64
C TYR A 232 -7.41 -6.90 -13.21
N PRO A 233 -8.62 -6.59 -12.71
CA PRO A 233 -9.37 -5.42 -13.14
C PRO A 233 -8.77 -4.09 -12.66
N TRP A 234 -7.93 -4.09 -11.64
CA TRP A 234 -7.29 -2.88 -11.07
C TRP A 234 -8.28 -1.77 -10.74
N THR A 235 -9.31 -2.10 -9.96
CA THR A 235 -10.35 -1.15 -9.53
C THR A 235 -9.81 0.02 -8.72
N ILE A 236 -8.60 -0.07 -8.20
CA ILE A 236 -7.87 1.03 -7.58
C ILE A 236 -7.73 2.24 -8.50
N ILE A 237 -7.75 2.04 -9.83
CA ILE A 237 -7.76 3.14 -10.81
C ILE A 237 -9.04 3.95 -10.70
N ALA A 238 -10.19 3.28 -10.48
CA ALA A 238 -11.46 3.98 -10.25
C ALA A 238 -11.41 4.77 -8.94
N TYR A 239 -10.76 4.25 -7.91
CA TYR A 239 -10.57 4.99 -6.67
C TYR A 239 -9.65 6.21 -6.88
N ALA A 240 -8.54 6.06 -7.59
CA ALA A 240 -7.67 7.19 -7.97
C ALA A 240 -8.43 8.24 -8.80
N ALA A 241 -9.30 7.84 -9.74
CA ALA A 241 -10.16 8.73 -10.49
C ALA A 241 -11.15 9.50 -9.59
N ALA A 242 -11.72 8.80 -8.59
CA ALA A 242 -12.62 9.41 -7.62
C ALA A 242 -11.92 10.46 -6.74
N THR A 243 -10.65 10.24 -6.37
CA THR A 243 -9.90 11.20 -5.54
C THR A 243 -9.64 12.53 -6.24
N ILE A 244 -9.57 12.54 -7.57
CA ILE A 244 -9.45 13.75 -8.40
C ILE A 244 -10.78 14.22 -8.98
N ASN A 245 -11.89 13.68 -8.50
CA ASN A 245 -13.25 14.04 -8.90
C ASN A 245 -13.60 13.75 -10.38
N ASP A 246 -13.01 12.72 -11.00
CA ASP A 246 -13.41 12.23 -12.33
C ASP A 246 -14.65 11.33 -12.24
N VAL A 247 -15.76 11.92 -11.82
CA VAL A 247 -17.05 11.23 -11.60
C VAL A 247 -17.51 10.48 -12.83
N THR A 248 -17.32 11.07 -14.03
CA THR A 248 -17.78 10.48 -15.28
C THR A 248 -17.16 9.12 -15.57
N ARG A 249 -15.83 9.00 -15.39
CA ARG A 249 -15.15 7.72 -15.61
C ARG A 249 -15.49 6.71 -14.52
N VAL A 250 -15.58 7.12 -13.26
CA VAL A 250 -15.98 6.25 -12.16
C VAL A 250 -17.37 5.67 -12.40
N GLU A 251 -18.37 6.51 -12.70
CA GLU A 251 -19.73 6.05 -13.01
C GLU A 251 -19.78 5.11 -14.21
N THR A 252 -19.01 5.40 -15.27
CA THR A 252 -18.94 4.55 -16.45
C THR A 252 -18.42 3.16 -16.07
N TYR A 253 -17.36 3.11 -15.27
CA TYR A 253 -16.78 1.87 -14.80
C TYR A 253 -17.71 1.07 -13.88
N VAL A 254 -18.36 1.75 -12.92
CA VAL A 254 -19.35 1.12 -12.02
C VAL A 254 -20.51 0.50 -12.82
N LYS A 255 -21.04 1.24 -13.82
CA LYS A 255 -22.10 0.72 -14.71
C LYS A 255 -21.63 -0.51 -15.50
N HIS A 256 -20.39 -0.50 -15.97
CA HIS A 256 -19.78 -1.66 -16.64
C HIS A 256 -19.73 -2.87 -15.70
N ILE A 257 -19.12 -2.71 -14.53
CA ILE A 257 -18.99 -3.80 -13.54
C ILE A 257 -20.36 -4.33 -13.11
N TYR A 258 -21.33 -3.46 -12.84
CA TYR A 258 -22.70 -3.87 -12.49
C TYR A 258 -23.35 -4.68 -13.62
N SER A 259 -23.29 -4.22 -14.87
CA SER A 259 -23.89 -4.93 -16.00
C SER A 259 -23.24 -6.28 -16.26
N TYR A 260 -21.95 -6.39 -15.99
CA TYR A 260 -21.16 -7.61 -16.13
C TYR A 260 -21.51 -8.63 -15.04
N ASN A 261 -21.52 -8.21 -13.79
CA ASN A 261 -21.84 -9.09 -12.66
C ASN A 261 -23.31 -9.51 -12.62
N SER A 262 -24.24 -8.63 -12.99
CA SER A 262 -25.68 -8.97 -13.05
C SER A 262 -26.02 -10.06 -14.06
N LYS A 263 -25.13 -10.32 -15.02
CA LYS A 263 -25.26 -11.40 -16.01
C LYS A 263 -24.55 -12.70 -15.59
N GLY A 264 -23.99 -12.77 -14.37
CA GLY A 264 -23.20 -13.90 -13.91
C GLY A 264 -21.88 -14.10 -14.67
N GLN A 265 -21.43 -13.08 -15.38
CA GLN A 265 -20.18 -13.09 -16.15
C GLN A 265 -19.01 -12.58 -15.27
N GLN A 266 -18.77 -13.24 -14.15
CA GLN A 266 -17.66 -12.85 -13.29
C GLN A 266 -16.33 -13.20 -13.93
N LYS A 267 -15.39 -12.24 -13.94
CA LYS A 267 -14.01 -12.51 -14.37
C LYS A 267 -13.28 -13.35 -13.32
N ASP A 268 -12.45 -14.26 -13.78
CA ASP A 268 -11.81 -15.29 -12.96
C ASP A 268 -10.85 -14.76 -11.87
N ARG A 269 -10.49 -13.46 -11.88
CA ARG A 269 -9.50 -12.89 -10.95
C ARG A 269 -10.02 -11.66 -10.20
N TRP A 270 -11.20 -11.75 -9.66
CA TRP A 270 -11.76 -10.73 -8.79
C TRP A 270 -11.43 -11.02 -7.32
N TYR A 271 -10.60 -10.18 -6.72
CA TYR A 271 -10.23 -10.27 -5.31
C TYR A 271 -11.05 -9.34 -4.42
N SER A 272 -10.98 -9.54 -3.10
CA SER A 272 -11.62 -8.65 -2.12
C SER A 272 -11.05 -7.22 -2.18
N ALA A 273 -9.77 -7.05 -2.51
CA ALA A 273 -9.15 -5.75 -2.73
C ALA A 273 -9.81 -4.98 -3.87
N GLU A 274 -10.17 -5.67 -4.96
CA GLU A 274 -10.89 -5.07 -6.09
C GLU A 274 -12.28 -4.55 -5.66
N ALA A 275 -13.00 -5.36 -4.87
CA ALA A 275 -14.29 -4.93 -4.34
C ALA A 275 -14.14 -3.73 -3.37
N GLY A 276 -13.12 -3.76 -2.52
CA GLY A 276 -12.81 -2.68 -1.59
C GLY A 276 -12.52 -1.37 -2.29
N SER A 277 -11.62 -1.37 -3.26
CA SER A 277 -11.25 -0.17 -4.04
C SER A 277 -12.44 0.40 -4.81
N LEU A 278 -13.30 -0.47 -5.36
CA LEU A 278 -14.51 -0.01 -6.04
C LEU A 278 -15.52 0.64 -5.09
N LEU A 279 -15.70 0.06 -3.90
CA LEU A 279 -16.57 0.65 -2.87
C LEU A 279 -16.03 2.01 -2.39
N LEU A 280 -14.73 2.13 -2.18
CA LEU A 280 -14.09 3.40 -1.84
C LEU A 280 -14.26 4.45 -2.96
N ALA A 281 -14.16 4.03 -4.23
CA ALA A 281 -14.41 4.92 -5.36
C ALA A 281 -15.87 5.43 -5.38
N ILE A 282 -16.84 4.56 -5.13
CA ILE A 282 -18.26 4.90 -5.08
C ILE A 282 -18.54 5.85 -3.90
N ASP A 283 -18.04 5.52 -2.71
CA ASP A 283 -18.19 6.37 -1.53
C ASP A 283 -17.61 7.76 -1.76
N ARG A 284 -16.41 7.83 -2.34
CA ARG A 284 -15.70 9.08 -2.58
C ARG A 284 -16.44 10.01 -3.53
N ILE A 285 -17.11 9.50 -4.59
CA ILE A 285 -17.90 10.33 -5.51
C ILE A 285 -19.25 10.72 -4.91
N GLN A 286 -19.80 9.94 -3.97
CA GLN A 286 -21.07 10.27 -3.27
C GLN A 286 -20.84 11.23 -2.11
N ASN A 287 -19.69 11.15 -1.46
CA ASN A 287 -19.28 11.94 -0.31
C ASN A 287 -17.95 12.66 -0.60
N PRO A 288 -17.94 13.66 -1.50
CA PRO A 288 -16.71 14.37 -1.81
C PRO A 288 -16.16 15.07 -0.57
N ILE A 289 -14.85 15.02 -0.36
CA ILE A 289 -14.19 15.82 0.69
C ILE A 289 -14.24 17.27 0.18
N VAL A 290 -14.96 18.12 0.91
CA VAL A 290 -15.07 19.57 0.65
C VAL A 290 -13.84 20.27 1.17
#